data_6d4b42ad8184b66594dbb673423089eb
#
_entry.id   6d4b42ad8184b66594dbb673423089eb
#
_cell.length_a   1.000
_cell.length_b   1.000
_cell.length_c   1.000
_cell.angle_alpha   90.00
_cell.angle_beta   90.00
_cell.angle_gamma   90.00
#
_symmetry.space_group_name_H-M   'P 1'
#
loop_
_entity.id
_entity.type
_entity.pdbx_description
1 polymer ?
#
loop_
_entity_poly.entity_id
_entity_poly.type
_entity_poly.pdbx_seq_one_letter_code
_entity_poly.pdbx_strand_id
1 'polypeptide(L)'
;MVVTPWYITPNEEEAYDHYKAIRAELSVPLILYHNPYLTGCWLSEKLIARLYNDGIIDAIKDSAHDIYRHQNMRALCKDDGFSIFYGYDNLPAEALTMYADGWITGVGTLFPAETVHVYDLCKAGKPLEARDYIMTVCRKYMHFFNEPTQEGLPSPWLAIIKEGLTMRGIPIGLPRRPIHPLPDSVRAELTAVMRDFGYYKLG
;
A
#
# COMPACT_ATOMS: atom_id res chain seq x y z
N MET A 1 1.30 0.88 -13.19
CA MET A 1 0.94 -0.18 -12.21
C MET A 1 -0.38 -0.81 -12.63
N VAL A 2 -0.45 -2.15 -12.65
CA VAL A 2 -1.62 -2.93 -13.12
C VAL A 2 -1.99 -3.95 -12.03
N VAL A 3 -3.25 -3.92 -11.61
CA VAL A 3 -3.81 -4.87 -10.63
C VAL A 3 -4.09 -6.21 -11.30
N THR A 4 -4.04 -7.31 -10.54
CA THR A 4 -4.46 -8.62 -11.04
C THR A 4 -5.93 -8.59 -11.48
N PRO A 5 -6.32 -9.37 -12.51
CA PRO A 5 -7.72 -9.51 -12.91
C PRO A 5 -8.59 -9.92 -11.70
N TRP A 6 -9.82 -9.45 -11.69
CA TRP A 6 -10.78 -9.67 -10.61
C TRP A 6 -12.16 -10.02 -11.17
N TYR A 7 -13.07 -10.46 -10.32
CA TYR A 7 -14.40 -10.96 -10.65
C TYR A 7 -14.38 -12.40 -11.22
N ILE A 8 -13.68 -12.65 -12.33
CA ILE A 8 -13.37 -14.01 -12.79
C ILE A 8 -11.87 -14.18 -12.55
N THR A 9 -11.53 -14.99 -11.55
CA THR A 9 -10.16 -15.19 -11.12
C THR A 9 -9.42 -16.09 -12.11
N PRO A 10 -8.34 -15.61 -12.74
CA PRO A 10 -7.54 -16.42 -13.65
C PRO A 10 -6.70 -17.44 -12.88
N ASN A 11 -6.34 -18.53 -13.53
CA ASN A 11 -5.26 -19.39 -13.09
C ASN A 11 -3.89 -18.74 -13.36
N GLU A 12 -2.79 -19.37 -12.92
CA GLU A 12 -1.45 -18.77 -13.02
C GLU A 12 -0.98 -18.56 -14.47
N GLU A 13 -1.28 -19.47 -15.37
CA GLU A 13 -0.90 -19.32 -16.80
C GLU A 13 -1.73 -18.23 -17.48
N GLU A 14 -3.01 -18.13 -17.18
CA GLU A 14 -3.86 -17.05 -17.67
C GLU A 14 -3.39 -15.69 -17.14
N ALA A 15 -2.97 -15.62 -15.87
CA ALA A 15 -2.40 -14.40 -15.29
C ALA A 15 -1.05 -14.05 -15.96
N TYR A 16 -0.21 -15.05 -16.23
CA TYR A 16 1.04 -14.87 -16.98
C TYR A 16 0.78 -14.27 -18.37
N ASP A 17 -0.12 -14.88 -19.14
CA ASP A 17 -0.45 -14.41 -20.49
C ASP A 17 -1.07 -13.00 -20.47
N HIS A 18 -1.90 -12.69 -19.47
CA HIS A 18 -2.46 -11.36 -19.26
C HIS A 18 -1.37 -10.28 -19.12
N TYR A 19 -0.39 -10.49 -18.21
CA TYR A 19 0.69 -9.52 -18.02
C TYR A 19 1.64 -9.46 -19.22
N LYS A 20 1.87 -10.56 -19.90
CA LYS A 20 2.65 -10.63 -21.13
C LYS A 20 2.02 -9.83 -22.26
N ALA A 21 0.70 -9.93 -22.42
CA ALA A 21 -0.04 -9.13 -23.41
C ALA A 21 0.03 -7.63 -23.10
N ILE A 22 -0.13 -7.24 -21.82
CA ILE A 22 0.00 -5.85 -21.40
C ILE A 22 1.42 -5.34 -21.66
N ARG A 23 2.45 -6.13 -21.32
CA ARG A 23 3.86 -5.75 -21.54
C ARG A 23 4.16 -5.45 -23.01
N ALA A 24 3.58 -6.21 -23.92
CA ALA A 24 3.79 -6.02 -25.34
C ALA A 24 3.33 -4.63 -25.86
N GLU A 25 2.38 -4.00 -25.19
CA GLU A 25 1.83 -2.69 -25.55
C GLU A 25 2.48 -1.52 -24.77
N LEU A 26 3.42 -1.80 -23.83
CA LEU A 26 3.99 -0.79 -22.95
C LEU A 26 5.45 -0.48 -23.29
N SER A 27 5.74 0.82 -23.38
CA SER A 27 7.11 1.36 -23.47
C SER A 27 7.70 1.82 -22.12
N VAL A 28 6.92 1.70 -21.04
CA VAL A 28 7.30 2.13 -19.68
C VAL A 28 7.36 0.92 -18.74
N PRO A 29 8.08 1.03 -17.61
CA PRO A 29 8.11 -0.05 -16.62
C PRO A 29 6.73 -0.47 -16.14
N LEU A 30 6.54 -1.77 -15.94
CA LEU A 30 5.29 -2.38 -15.48
C LEU A 30 5.42 -2.86 -14.04
N ILE A 31 4.65 -2.24 -13.14
CA ILE A 31 4.51 -2.69 -11.75
C ILE A 31 3.27 -3.57 -11.64
N LEU A 32 3.44 -4.83 -11.27
CA LEU A 32 2.33 -5.72 -10.92
C LEU A 32 1.77 -5.30 -9.55
N TYR A 33 0.44 -5.10 -9.45
CA TYR A 33 -0.22 -4.87 -8.17
C TYR A 33 -0.95 -6.14 -7.71
N HIS A 34 -0.35 -6.84 -6.77
CA HIS A 34 -0.92 -8.03 -6.15
C HIS A 34 -1.69 -7.66 -4.88
N ASN A 35 -3.01 -7.78 -4.94
CA ASN A 35 -3.90 -7.59 -3.79
C ASN A 35 -4.96 -8.69 -3.76
N PRO A 36 -4.61 -9.90 -3.30
CA PRO A 36 -5.46 -11.07 -3.41
C PRO A 36 -6.73 -10.98 -2.55
N TYR A 37 -6.70 -10.21 -1.46
CA TYR A 37 -7.89 -10.00 -0.62
C TYR A 37 -9.00 -9.20 -1.32
N LEU A 38 -8.64 -8.29 -2.23
CA LEU A 38 -9.61 -7.50 -2.98
C LEU A 38 -9.98 -8.14 -4.33
N THR A 39 -9.04 -8.85 -4.95
CA THR A 39 -9.24 -9.41 -6.29
C THR A 39 -9.65 -10.88 -6.29
N GLY A 40 -9.40 -11.61 -5.19
CA GLY A 40 -9.52 -13.07 -5.14
C GLY A 40 -8.40 -13.81 -5.90
N CYS A 41 -7.53 -13.09 -6.61
CA CYS A 41 -6.49 -13.65 -7.44
C CYS A 41 -5.17 -13.76 -6.65
N TRP A 42 -4.80 -14.98 -6.29
CA TRP A 42 -3.55 -15.31 -5.61
C TRP A 42 -2.51 -15.76 -6.61
N LEU A 43 -1.40 -15.02 -6.69
CA LEU A 43 -0.25 -15.38 -7.51
C LEU A 43 0.86 -15.94 -6.60
N SER A 44 1.44 -17.07 -6.99
CA SER A 44 2.59 -17.63 -6.27
C SER A 44 3.84 -16.78 -6.50
N GLU A 45 4.78 -16.86 -5.56
CA GLU A 45 6.08 -16.21 -5.68
C GLU A 45 6.87 -16.74 -6.88
N LYS A 46 6.64 -18.02 -7.26
CA LYS A 46 7.23 -18.64 -8.45
C LYS A 46 6.74 -17.98 -9.74
N LEU A 47 5.43 -17.72 -9.83
CA LEU A 47 4.87 -17.02 -10.99
C LEU A 47 5.38 -15.58 -11.06
N ILE A 48 5.39 -14.86 -9.92
CA ILE A 48 5.87 -13.48 -9.87
C ILE A 48 7.33 -13.40 -10.30
N ALA A 49 8.19 -14.28 -9.77
CA ALA A 49 9.58 -14.36 -10.17
C ALA A 49 9.76 -14.73 -11.65
N ARG A 50 8.94 -15.65 -12.19
CA ARG A 50 8.93 -16.00 -13.63
C ARG A 50 8.58 -14.77 -14.48
N LEU A 51 7.56 -14.02 -14.13
CA LEU A 51 7.17 -12.79 -14.82
C LEU A 51 8.33 -11.78 -14.88
N TYR A 52 9.05 -11.60 -13.76
CA TYR A 52 10.25 -10.76 -13.72
C TYR A 52 11.39 -11.33 -14.53
N ASN A 53 11.73 -12.60 -14.36
CA ASN A 53 12.85 -13.26 -15.04
C ASN A 53 12.68 -13.26 -16.56
N ASP A 54 11.44 -13.32 -17.05
CA ASP A 54 11.08 -13.23 -18.46
C ASP A 54 10.96 -11.77 -18.97
N GLY A 55 11.20 -10.76 -18.12
CA GLY A 55 11.17 -9.35 -18.49
C GLY A 55 9.76 -8.78 -18.70
N ILE A 56 8.74 -9.45 -18.17
CA ILE A 56 7.34 -9.02 -18.32
C ILE A 56 7.00 -7.92 -17.31
N ILE A 57 7.45 -8.05 -16.07
CA ILE A 57 7.26 -7.01 -15.04
C ILE A 57 8.62 -6.50 -14.56
N ASP A 58 8.66 -5.28 -14.07
CA ASP A 58 9.86 -4.64 -13.54
C ASP A 58 9.82 -4.56 -12.00
N ALA A 59 8.62 -4.55 -11.42
CA ALA A 59 8.41 -4.45 -9.98
C ALA A 59 7.06 -5.04 -9.56
N ILE A 60 6.90 -5.20 -8.25
CA ILE A 60 5.62 -5.57 -7.64
C ILE A 60 5.25 -4.60 -6.52
N LYS A 61 3.95 -4.27 -6.40
CA LYS A 61 3.33 -3.84 -5.16
C LYS A 61 2.60 -5.04 -4.57
N ASP A 62 3.11 -5.60 -3.47
CA ASP A 62 2.52 -6.77 -2.82
C ASP A 62 1.72 -6.39 -1.56
N SER A 63 0.41 -6.64 -1.60
CA SER A 63 -0.55 -6.44 -0.51
C SER A 63 -1.13 -7.76 0.01
N ALA A 64 -0.33 -8.83 0.02
CA ALA A 64 -0.75 -10.15 0.48
C ALA A 64 -0.71 -10.34 2.01
N HIS A 65 -0.36 -9.33 2.80
CA HIS A 65 -0.20 -9.35 4.26
C HIS A 65 0.85 -10.34 4.80
N ASP A 66 1.56 -11.02 3.92
CA ASP A 66 2.62 -11.96 4.27
C ASP A 66 3.96 -11.44 3.75
N ILE A 67 4.72 -10.79 4.62
CA ILE A 67 6.03 -10.22 4.28
C ILE A 67 7.11 -11.28 4.02
N TYR A 68 6.91 -12.54 4.45
CA TYR A 68 7.83 -13.64 4.14
C TYR A 68 7.91 -13.91 2.63
N ARG A 69 6.85 -13.61 1.89
CA ARG A 69 6.80 -13.68 0.43
C ARG A 69 7.90 -12.85 -0.25
N HIS A 70 8.26 -11.69 0.34
CA HIS A 70 9.33 -10.83 -0.20
C HIS A 70 10.67 -11.56 -0.25
N GLN A 71 11.01 -12.29 0.81
CA GLN A 71 12.22 -13.11 0.86
C GLN A 71 12.19 -14.22 -0.20
N ASN A 72 11.05 -14.90 -0.35
CA ASN A 72 10.89 -15.97 -1.34
C ASN A 72 10.99 -15.42 -2.77
N MET A 73 10.34 -14.32 -3.07
CA MET A 73 10.44 -13.66 -4.39
C MET A 73 11.89 -13.27 -4.68
N ARG A 74 12.58 -12.65 -3.73
CA ARG A 74 13.99 -12.25 -3.88
C ARG A 74 14.90 -13.47 -4.20
N ALA A 75 14.70 -14.58 -3.51
CA ALA A 75 15.48 -15.80 -3.73
C ALA A 75 15.23 -16.46 -5.11
N LEU A 76 14.07 -16.23 -5.73
CA LEU A 76 13.69 -16.82 -7.01
C LEU A 76 14.00 -15.91 -8.21
N CYS A 77 14.26 -14.62 -7.99
CA CYS A 77 14.61 -13.68 -9.04
C CYS A 77 16.05 -13.90 -9.52
N LYS A 78 16.30 -13.67 -10.80
CA LYS A 78 17.59 -13.86 -11.47
C LYS A 78 18.69 -12.91 -11.00
N ASP A 79 18.32 -11.76 -10.48
CA ASP A 79 19.20 -10.71 -10.02
C ASP A 79 18.49 -9.79 -9.00
N ASP A 80 19.19 -8.78 -8.50
CA ASP A 80 18.69 -7.82 -7.52
C ASP A 80 17.91 -6.64 -8.13
N GLY A 81 17.67 -6.64 -9.45
CA GLY A 81 16.98 -5.56 -10.15
C GLY A 81 15.47 -5.53 -9.93
N PHE A 82 14.88 -6.60 -9.38
CA PHE A 82 13.45 -6.65 -9.08
C PHE A 82 13.09 -5.80 -7.88
N SER A 83 12.27 -4.76 -8.09
CA SER A 83 11.81 -3.91 -6.99
C SER A 83 10.55 -4.47 -6.34
N ILE A 84 10.60 -4.70 -5.02
CA ILE A 84 9.48 -5.20 -4.22
C ILE A 84 8.97 -4.07 -3.32
N PHE A 85 7.75 -3.62 -3.56
CA PHE A 85 7.10 -2.60 -2.73
C PHE A 85 6.07 -3.26 -1.82
N TYR A 86 6.21 -3.02 -0.52
CA TYR A 86 5.17 -3.37 0.44
C TYR A 86 3.93 -2.51 0.19
N GLY A 87 2.77 -3.15 0.09
CA GLY A 87 1.54 -2.50 -0.36
C GLY A 87 0.46 -2.37 0.71
N TYR A 88 0.80 -2.60 1.98
CA TYR A 88 -0.12 -2.51 3.10
C TYR A 88 0.41 -1.59 4.21
N ASP A 89 -0.42 -1.22 5.19
CA ASP A 89 -0.04 -0.17 6.16
C ASP A 89 0.19 -0.69 7.59
N ASN A 90 0.12 -2.02 7.82
CA ASN A 90 0.20 -2.60 9.17
C ASN A 90 1.62 -2.91 9.67
N LEU A 91 2.57 -3.28 8.79
CA LEU A 91 3.92 -3.74 9.15
C LEU A 91 5.01 -3.09 8.27
N PRO A 92 5.04 -1.76 8.10
CA PRO A 92 5.98 -1.13 7.15
C PRO A 92 7.45 -1.29 7.56
N ALA A 93 7.79 -1.17 8.83
CA ALA A 93 9.17 -1.31 9.30
C ALA A 93 9.67 -2.75 9.13
N GLU A 94 8.84 -3.72 9.46
CA GLU A 94 9.14 -5.14 9.29
C GLU A 94 9.33 -5.49 7.81
N ALA A 95 8.43 -5.03 6.94
CA ALA A 95 8.52 -5.28 5.51
C ALA A 95 9.78 -4.68 4.89
N LEU A 96 10.14 -3.45 5.26
CA LEU A 96 11.37 -2.78 4.80
C LEU A 96 12.65 -3.48 5.28
N THR A 97 12.59 -4.24 6.35
CA THR A 97 13.70 -5.09 6.82
C THR A 97 13.65 -6.51 6.24
N MET A 98 12.51 -6.92 5.68
CA MET A 98 12.29 -8.25 5.06
C MET A 98 12.27 -8.15 3.53
N TYR A 99 13.28 -7.48 2.96
CA TYR A 99 13.54 -7.37 1.53
C TYR A 99 12.55 -6.51 0.71
N ALA A 100 11.69 -5.71 1.33
CA ALA A 100 10.97 -4.67 0.58
C ALA A 100 11.92 -3.48 0.28
N ASP A 101 11.93 -3.03 -0.97
CA ASP A 101 12.73 -1.88 -1.42
C ASP A 101 12.06 -0.55 -1.05
N GLY A 102 10.74 -0.58 -0.92
CA GLY A 102 9.94 0.60 -0.58
C GLY A 102 8.55 0.25 -0.06
N TRP A 103 7.78 1.30 0.18
CA TRP A 103 6.43 1.21 0.71
C TRP A 103 5.48 2.08 -0.12
N ILE A 104 4.47 1.47 -0.76
CA ILE A 104 3.41 2.19 -1.48
C ILE A 104 2.16 2.19 -0.60
N THR A 105 1.91 3.31 0.04
CA THR A 105 0.95 3.48 1.13
C THR A 105 -0.13 4.51 0.82
N GLY A 106 -1.35 4.29 1.33
CA GLY A 106 -2.41 5.29 1.38
C GLY A 106 -2.18 6.32 2.50
N VAL A 107 -1.58 5.89 3.60
CA VAL A 107 -1.26 6.72 4.78
C VAL A 107 -0.36 7.90 4.41
N GLY A 108 0.66 7.68 3.58
CA GLY A 108 1.58 8.73 3.14
C GLY A 108 0.93 9.88 2.36
N THR A 109 -0.28 9.69 1.86
CA THR A 109 -1.06 10.77 1.24
C THR A 109 -1.46 11.85 2.24
N LEU A 110 -1.72 11.47 3.49
CA LEU A 110 -2.11 12.40 4.56
C LEU A 110 -0.93 12.79 5.46
N PHE A 111 -0.04 11.84 5.75
CA PHE A 111 1.05 11.96 6.71
C PHE A 111 2.42 11.66 6.03
N PRO A 112 2.81 12.45 5.01
CA PRO A 112 3.99 12.17 4.21
C PRO A 112 5.31 12.27 5.00
N ALA A 113 5.45 13.24 5.90
CA ALA A 113 6.68 13.40 6.68
C ALA A 113 6.93 12.21 7.61
N GLU A 114 5.88 11.72 8.24
CA GLU A 114 5.92 10.59 9.17
C GLU A 114 6.24 9.28 8.43
N THR A 115 5.65 9.06 7.25
CA THR A 115 5.92 7.86 6.45
C THR A 115 7.32 7.86 5.86
N VAL A 116 7.82 9.02 5.42
CA VAL A 116 9.21 9.18 4.97
C VAL A 116 10.17 8.94 6.13
N HIS A 117 9.88 9.46 7.32
CA HIS A 117 10.72 9.24 8.50
C HIS A 117 10.86 7.75 8.86
N VAL A 118 9.76 6.99 8.83
CA VAL A 118 9.79 5.52 9.02
C VAL A 118 10.70 4.85 7.97
N TYR A 119 10.55 5.23 6.70
CA TYR A 119 11.37 4.69 5.61
C TYR A 119 12.85 5.00 5.83
N ASP A 120 13.19 6.26 6.15
CA ASP A 120 14.57 6.71 6.35
C ASP A 120 15.23 6.01 7.52
N LEU A 121 14.53 5.80 8.64
CA LEU A 121 15.04 5.04 9.77
C LEU A 121 15.36 3.59 9.38
N CYS A 122 14.48 2.93 8.63
CA CYS A 122 14.73 1.56 8.14
C CYS A 122 15.96 1.53 7.20
N LYS A 123 16.06 2.48 6.26
CA LYS A 123 17.22 2.57 5.33
C LYS A 123 18.52 2.92 6.04
N ALA A 124 18.46 3.63 7.15
CA ALA A 124 19.62 3.91 8.00
C ALA A 124 20.03 2.73 8.91
N GLY A 125 19.38 1.56 8.78
CA GLY A 125 19.66 0.40 9.64
C GLY A 125 19.14 0.52 11.07
N LYS A 126 18.10 1.33 11.30
CA LYS A 126 17.48 1.62 12.59
C LYS A 126 16.02 1.12 12.70
N PRO A 127 15.74 -0.15 12.38
CA PRO A 127 14.35 -0.65 12.33
C PRO A 127 13.66 -0.63 13.70
N LEU A 128 14.39 -0.75 14.79
CA LEU A 128 13.79 -0.66 16.13
C LEU A 128 13.31 0.76 16.44
N GLU A 129 14.09 1.79 16.05
CA GLU A 129 13.67 3.19 16.17
C GLU A 129 12.44 3.46 15.28
N ALA A 130 12.38 2.88 14.07
CA ALA A 130 11.21 2.98 13.19
C ALA A 130 9.96 2.38 13.82
N ARG A 131 10.06 1.18 14.44
CA ARG A 131 8.96 0.53 15.15
C ARG A 131 8.48 1.35 16.34
N ASP A 132 9.40 1.88 17.13
CA ASP A 132 9.06 2.74 18.28
C ASP A 132 8.35 4.02 17.81
N TYR A 133 8.80 4.62 16.70
CA TYR A 133 8.15 5.77 16.10
C TYR A 133 6.73 5.43 15.59
N ILE A 134 6.55 4.29 14.94
CA ILE A 134 5.21 3.82 14.53
C ILE A 134 4.30 3.69 15.74
N MET A 135 4.75 3.08 16.83
CA MET A 135 3.93 2.84 18.02
C MET A 135 3.61 4.13 18.79
N THR A 136 4.53 5.09 18.85
CA THR A 136 4.38 6.31 19.64
C THR A 136 3.76 7.47 18.88
N VAL A 137 4.01 7.56 17.57
CA VAL A 137 3.57 8.67 16.72
C VAL A 137 2.53 8.21 15.71
N CYS A 138 2.88 7.25 14.83
CA CYS A 138 2.01 6.88 13.71
C CYS A 138 0.74 6.16 14.16
N ARG A 139 0.76 5.48 15.30
CA ARG A 139 -0.43 4.80 15.85
C ARG A 139 -1.63 5.73 16.04
N LYS A 140 -1.39 7.02 16.25
CA LYS A 140 -2.45 8.04 16.39
C LYS A 140 -3.36 8.15 15.16
N TYR A 141 -2.88 7.78 13.97
CA TYR A 141 -3.65 7.88 12.73
C TYR A 141 -3.74 6.57 11.94
N MET A 142 -2.88 5.57 12.17
CA MET A 142 -2.88 4.34 11.41
C MET A 142 -4.15 3.51 11.61
N HIS A 143 -4.81 3.63 12.75
CA HIS A 143 -6.08 2.95 13.02
C HIS A 143 -7.17 3.31 11.99
N PHE A 144 -7.17 4.54 11.46
CA PHE A 144 -8.12 4.95 10.40
C PHE A 144 -8.02 4.10 9.12
N PHE A 145 -6.88 3.47 8.89
CA PHE A 145 -6.61 2.70 7.68
C PHE A 145 -6.64 1.18 7.91
N ASN A 146 -6.28 0.74 9.09
CA ASN A 146 -6.03 -0.66 9.39
C ASN A 146 -7.13 -1.32 10.23
N GLU A 147 -7.96 -0.54 10.92
CA GLU A 147 -8.94 -1.06 11.85
C GLU A 147 -10.37 -0.89 11.31
N PRO A 148 -11.27 -1.84 11.58
CA PRO A 148 -12.68 -1.64 11.30
C PRO A 148 -13.23 -0.48 12.15
N THR A 149 -14.33 0.13 11.69
CA THR A 149 -15.04 1.14 12.48
C THR A 149 -15.59 0.52 13.78
N GLN A 150 -16.01 1.38 14.73
CA GLN A 150 -16.68 0.94 15.97
C GLN A 150 -17.94 0.07 15.70
N GLU A 151 -18.54 0.21 14.53
CA GLU A 151 -19.69 -0.58 14.07
C GLU A 151 -19.27 -1.90 13.40
N GLY A 152 -17.99 -2.23 13.38
CA GLY A 152 -17.45 -3.45 12.75
C GLY A 152 -17.40 -3.39 11.21
N LEU A 153 -17.61 -2.22 10.61
CA LEU A 153 -17.50 -2.03 9.17
C LEU A 153 -16.02 -1.89 8.76
N PRO A 154 -15.66 -2.30 7.53
CA PRO A 154 -14.32 -2.07 7.00
C PRO A 154 -13.93 -0.59 7.09
N SER A 155 -12.64 -0.31 7.28
CA SER A 155 -12.13 1.06 7.30
C SER A 155 -12.59 1.84 6.06
N PRO A 156 -13.19 3.02 6.21
CA PRO A 156 -13.57 3.89 5.10
C PRO A 156 -12.35 4.66 4.53
N TRP A 157 -11.24 4.00 4.35
CA TRP A 157 -9.92 4.57 4.04
C TRP A 157 -9.94 5.58 2.88
N LEU A 158 -10.74 5.32 1.83
CA LEU A 158 -10.85 6.25 0.69
C LEU A 158 -11.54 7.57 1.10
N ALA A 159 -12.58 7.50 1.94
CA ALA A 159 -13.23 8.69 2.46
C ALA A 159 -12.31 9.44 3.44
N ILE A 160 -11.53 8.71 4.26
CA ILE A 160 -10.48 9.27 5.14
C ILE A 160 -9.46 10.09 4.33
N ILE A 161 -8.90 9.50 3.27
CA ILE A 161 -7.93 10.20 2.40
C ILE A 161 -8.55 11.46 1.80
N LYS A 162 -9.75 11.37 1.24
CA LYS A 162 -10.38 12.52 0.58
C LYS A 162 -10.71 13.64 1.55
N GLU A 163 -11.25 13.31 2.70
CA GLU A 163 -11.55 14.29 3.74
C GLU A 163 -10.27 14.93 4.32
N GLY A 164 -9.27 14.11 4.62
CA GLY A 164 -7.99 14.60 5.12
C GLY A 164 -7.25 15.51 4.13
N LEU A 165 -7.29 15.21 2.81
CA LEU A 165 -6.75 16.12 1.79
C LEU A 165 -7.53 17.45 1.75
N THR A 166 -8.85 17.41 1.87
CA THR A 166 -9.65 18.63 1.99
C THR A 166 -9.23 19.44 3.22
N MET A 167 -9.04 18.81 4.38
CA MET A 167 -8.51 19.47 5.59
C MET A 167 -7.13 20.09 5.40
N ARG A 168 -6.30 19.53 4.52
CA ARG A 168 -5.00 20.09 4.10
C ARG A 168 -5.12 21.27 3.12
N GLY A 169 -6.32 21.65 2.72
CA GLY A 169 -6.55 22.68 1.71
C GLY A 169 -6.41 22.18 0.29
N ILE A 170 -6.47 20.85 0.06
CA ILE A 170 -6.42 20.22 -1.26
C ILE A 170 -7.78 19.58 -1.57
N PRO A 171 -8.75 20.34 -2.12
CA PRO A 171 -10.11 19.86 -2.34
C PRO A 171 -10.14 18.89 -3.54
N ILE A 172 -10.31 17.60 -3.29
CA ILE A 172 -10.43 16.56 -4.31
C ILE A 172 -11.84 15.97 -4.43
N GLY A 173 -12.81 16.59 -3.79
CA GLY A 173 -14.22 16.19 -3.79
C GLY A 173 -14.50 14.95 -2.93
N LEU A 174 -15.74 14.51 -2.94
CA LEU A 174 -16.21 13.36 -2.19
C LEU A 174 -15.85 12.03 -2.92
N PRO A 175 -15.87 10.89 -2.21
CA PRO A 175 -15.82 9.59 -2.85
C PRO A 175 -16.99 9.41 -3.83
N ARG A 176 -16.77 8.63 -4.89
CA ARG A 176 -17.88 8.24 -5.77
C ARG A 176 -18.80 7.26 -5.02
N ARG A 177 -20.10 7.40 -5.24
CA ARG A 177 -21.06 6.40 -4.73
C ARG A 177 -20.71 5.01 -5.26
N PRO A 178 -20.95 3.95 -4.47
CA PRO A 178 -21.74 3.88 -3.24
C PRO A 178 -21.00 4.31 -1.95
N ILE A 179 -19.74 4.72 -2.01
CA ILE A 179 -18.98 5.12 -0.82
C ILE A 179 -19.57 6.41 -0.25
N HIS A 180 -19.92 6.37 1.04
CA HIS A 180 -20.46 7.52 1.76
C HIS A 180 -19.36 8.46 2.25
N PRO A 181 -19.67 9.74 2.50
CA PRO A 181 -18.83 10.63 3.31
C PRO A 181 -18.59 10.05 4.71
N LEU A 182 -17.56 10.53 5.39
CA LEU A 182 -17.28 10.09 6.76
C LEU A 182 -18.43 10.46 7.71
N PRO A 183 -18.75 9.59 8.67
CA PRO A 183 -19.56 9.96 9.84
C PRO A 183 -18.97 11.16 10.58
N ASP A 184 -19.80 11.98 11.19
CA ASP A 184 -19.36 13.20 11.90
C ASP A 184 -18.39 12.88 13.03
N SER A 185 -18.56 11.76 13.75
CA SER A 185 -17.65 11.31 14.79
C SER A 185 -16.25 11.01 14.26
N VAL A 186 -16.15 10.25 13.15
CA VAL A 186 -14.87 9.91 12.51
C VAL A 186 -14.21 11.16 11.92
N ARG A 187 -15.02 12.07 11.34
CA ARG A 187 -14.53 13.35 10.84
C ARG A 187 -13.95 14.21 11.96
N ALA A 188 -14.61 14.28 13.13
CA ALA A 188 -14.14 15.04 14.28
C ALA A 188 -12.81 14.49 14.80
N GLU A 189 -12.69 13.17 14.90
CA GLU A 189 -11.45 12.50 15.31
C GLU A 189 -10.31 12.75 14.32
N LEU A 190 -10.57 12.57 13.02
CA LEU A 190 -9.58 12.89 11.98
C LEU A 190 -9.15 14.35 12.04
N THR A 191 -10.09 15.28 12.26
CA THR A 191 -9.78 16.70 12.39
C THR A 191 -8.83 16.97 13.57
N ALA A 192 -9.07 16.33 14.72
CA ALA A 192 -8.20 16.46 15.88
C ALA A 192 -6.78 15.97 15.58
N VAL A 193 -6.65 14.81 14.95
CA VAL A 193 -5.35 14.25 14.54
C VAL A 193 -4.67 15.15 13.51
N MET A 194 -5.37 15.61 12.48
CA MET A 194 -4.81 16.51 11.46
C MET A 194 -4.31 17.83 12.05
N ARG A 195 -4.95 18.34 13.11
CA ARG A 195 -4.49 19.52 13.86
C ARG A 195 -3.24 19.22 14.69
N ASP A 196 -3.22 18.10 15.41
CA ASP A 196 -2.09 17.67 16.23
C ASP A 196 -0.79 17.54 15.39
N PHE A 197 -0.91 17.06 14.16
CA PHE A 197 0.20 16.96 13.21
C PHE A 197 0.47 18.22 12.36
N GLY A 198 -0.28 19.30 12.57
CA GLY A 198 -0.11 20.57 11.82
C GLY A 198 -0.54 20.53 10.36
N TYR A 199 -1.32 19.52 9.97
CA TYR A 199 -1.81 19.35 8.59
C TYR A 199 -3.17 20.00 8.33
N TYR A 200 -3.89 20.47 9.35
CA TYR A 200 -5.17 21.15 9.19
C TYR A 200 -4.98 22.58 8.69
N LYS A 201 -5.52 22.92 7.52
CA LYS A 201 -5.38 24.23 6.85
C LYS A 201 -6.71 24.97 6.64
N LEU A 202 -7.84 24.34 6.96
CA LEU A 202 -9.14 25.04 6.92
C LEU A 202 -9.25 25.92 8.16
N GLY A 203 -9.37 27.23 7.95
CA GLY A 203 -9.55 28.23 9.00
C GLY A 203 -10.96 28.24 9.59
#